data_c14e9ed143a56c4f6563a59b3338fdd4
#
_entry.id   c14e9ed143a56c4f6563a59b3338fdd4
#
_cell.length_a   1.000
_cell.length_b   1.000
_cell.length_c   1.000
_cell.angle_alpha   90.00
_cell.angle_beta   90.00
_cell.angle_gamma   90.00
#
_symmetry.space_group_name_H-M   'P 1'
#
loop_
_entity.id
_entity.type
_entity.pdbx_description
1 polymer ?
#
loop_
_entity_poly.entity_id
_entity_poly.type
_entity_poly.pdbx_seq_one_letter_code
_entity_poly.pdbx_strand_id
1 'polypeptide(L)'
;MIIYFGIGTNLGDREANLRTALSLLDERVGQQLASSSIYRSAPQGFLSDNEFANIVVAYHTTYSLEDLLLITQKIEQEMGRTQKSVGGVYYDRIIDIDLLQAIHNSSFITHQSTTLTLPHPRMQERDFVMIPLKEVEDILNSK
;
A
#
# COMPACT_ATOMS: atom_id res chain seq x y z
N MET A 1 13.43 -1.28 10.74
CA MET A 1 13.01 -1.67 9.37
C MET A 1 12.23 -0.54 8.73
N ILE A 2 12.43 -0.31 7.46
CA ILE A 2 11.60 0.61 6.68
C ILE A 2 10.67 -0.24 5.84
N ILE A 3 9.37 0.00 5.96
CA ILE A 3 8.34 -0.71 5.19
C ILE A 3 7.65 0.27 4.24
N TYR A 4 7.42 -0.17 3.00
CA TYR A 4 6.71 0.61 1.98
C TYR A 4 5.36 -0.01 1.74
N PHE A 5 4.31 0.81 1.81
CA PHE A 5 2.93 0.39 1.51
C PHE A 5 2.44 1.08 0.25
N GLY A 6 1.72 0.33 -0.58
CA GLY A 6 0.89 0.89 -1.64
C GLY A 6 -0.54 0.95 -1.16
N ILE A 7 -1.20 2.10 -1.31
CA ILE A 7 -2.57 2.28 -0.85
C ILE A 7 -3.41 2.74 -2.04
N GLY A 8 -4.52 2.05 -2.29
CA GLY A 8 -5.43 2.37 -3.37
C GLY A 8 -6.88 2.38 -2.93
N THR A 9 -7.69 3.22 -3.55
CA THR A 9 -9.12 3.33 -3.30
C THR A 9 -9.83 3.81 -4.56
N ASN A 10 -11.01 3.24 -4.87
CA ASN A 10 -11.81 3.71 -6.00
C ASN A 10 -13.29 3.84 -5.69
N LEU A 11 -13.67 3.86 -4.41
CA LEU A 11 -15.05 4.06 -3.97
C LEU A 11 -15.16 5.22 -3.00
N GLY A 12 -16.24 5.98 -3.11
CA GLY A 12 -16.54 7.08 -2.22
C GLY A 12 -15.60 8.26 -2.37
N ASP A 13 -15.37 8.98 -1.26
CA ASP A 13 -14.41 10.09 -1.22
C ASP A 13 -13.01 9.51 -1.10
N ARG A 14 -12.33 9.40 -2.23
CA ARG A 14 -11.03 8.73 -2.34
C ARG A 14 -9.96 9.45 -1.54
N GLU A 15 -9.92 10.78 -1.58
CA GLU A 15 -8.93 11.53 -0.82
C GLU A 15 -9.15 11.37 0.68
N ALA A 16 -10.40 11.40 1.14
CA ALA A 16 -10.72 11.16 2.55
C ALA A 16 -10.33 9.75 2.96
N ASN A 17 -10.57 8.75 2.11
CA ASN A 17 -10.18 7.37 2.37
C ASN A 17 -8.66 7.23 2.52
N LEU A 18 -7.88 7.89 1.66
CA LEU A 18 -6.42 7.87 1.75
C LEU A 18 -5.96 8.54 3.05
N ARG A 19 -6.54 9.69 3.41
CA ARG A 19 -6.18 10.37 4.67
C ARG A 19 -6.50 9.50 5.90
N THR A 20 -7.64 8.83 5.89
CA THR A 20 -8.03 7.94 6.98
C THR A 20 -7.05 6.77 7.10
N ALA A 21 -6.70 6.14 5.98
CA ALA A 21 -5.75 5.04 5.97
C ALA A 21 -4.38 5.49 6.50
N LEU A 22 -3.89 6.66 6.07
CA LEU A 22 -2.62 7.20 6.55
C LEU A 22 -2.67 7.49 8.05
N SER A 23 -3.76 8.06 8.55
CA SER A 23 -3.92 8.34 9.98
C SER A 23 -3.85 7.05 10.80
N LEU A 24 -4.51 5.98 10.34
CA LEU A 24 -4.48 4.69 11.02
C LEU A 24 -3.10 4.04 10.96
N LEU A 25 -2.41 4.14 9.83
CA LEU A 25 -1.05 3.65 9.72
C LEU A 25 -0.09 4.43 10.63
N ASP A 26 -0.21 5.76 10.66
CA ASP A 26 0.60 6.61 11.55
C ASP A 26 0.43 6.20 13.02
N GLU A 27 -0.79 5.85 13.41
CA GLU A 27 -1.09 5.45 14.77
C GLU A 27 -0.57 4.06 15.12
N ARG A 28 -0.60 3.12 14.16
CA ARG A 28 -0.45 1.68 14.45
C ARG A 28 0.85 1.06 13.96
N VAL A 29 1.53 1.67 12.99
CA VAL A 29 2.72 1.08 12.36
C VAL A 29 4.02 1.67 12.89
N GLY A 30 4.09 2.98 12.94
CA GLY A 30 5.29 3.66 13.37
C GLY A 30 5.38 5.08 12.79
N GLN A 31 6.61 5.55 12.57
CA GLN A 31 6.86 6.89 12.09
C GLN A 31 6.80 6.96 10.57
N GLN A 32 5.94 7.80 10.03
CA GLN A 32 5.90 8.05 8.59
C GLN A 32 7.16 8.82 8.17
N LEU A 33 7.87 8.29 7.19
CA LEU A 33 9.10 8.88 6.66
C LEU A 33 8.85 9.74 5.43
N ALA A 34 7.99 9.28 4.54
CA ALA A 34 7.66 9.98 3.29
C ALA A 34 6.38 9.40 2.70
N SER A 35 5.66 10.25 1.97
CA SER A 35 4.44 9.86 1.26
C SER A 35 4.48 10.50 -0.13
N SER A 36 4.01 9.77 -1.14
CA SER A 36 3.92 10.28 -2.49
C SER A 36 2.71 11.22 -2.65
N SER A 37 2.68 11.95 -3.75
CA SER A 37 1.45 12.58 -4.22
C SER A 37 0.48 11.51 -4.72
N ILE A 38 -0.77 11.90 -4.93
CA ILE A 38 -1.82 10.96 -5.41
C ILE A 38 -1.59 10.68 -6.89
N TYR A 39 -1.56 9.41 -7.26
CA TYR A 39 -1.50 8.94 -8.63
C TYR A 39 -2.85 8.31 -8.99
N ARG A 40 -3.48 8.78 -10.06
CA ARG A 40 -4.77 8.26 -10.50
C ARG A 40 -4.58 7.24 -11.60
N SER A 41 -5.31 6.13 -11.52
CA SER A 41 -5.20 5.05 -12.49
C SER A 41 -6.57 4.47 -12.83
N ALA A 42 -6.68 3.93 -14.05
CA ALA A 42 -7.87 3.20 -14.47
C ALA A 42 -7.98 1.87 -13.71
N PRO A 43 -9.21 1.34 -13.52
CA PRO A 43 -9.38 0.00 -12.95
C PRO A 43 -8.69 -1.06 -13.79
N GLN A 44 -8.08 -2.05 -13.12
CA GLN A 44 -7.40 -3.15 -13.78
C GLN A 44 -8.05 -4.48 -13.42
N GLY A 45 -8.31 -5.30 -14.44
CA GLY A 45 -8.83 -6.64 -14.25
C GLY A 45 -10.34 -6.71 -14.00
N PHE A 46 -11.07 -5.60 -14.16
CA PHE A 46 -12.52 -5.57 -14.01
C PHE A 46 -13.13 -4.36 -14.70
N LEU A 47 -14.43 -4.41 -14.94
CA LEU A 47 -15.17 -3.30 -15.55
C LEU A 47 -15.67 -2.37 -14.45
N SER A 48 -15.25 -1.12 -14.50
CA SER A 48 -15.70 -0.08 -13.59
C SER A 48 -15.40 1.28 -14.19
N ASP A 49 -16.25 2.27 -13.90
CA ASP A 49 -16.03 3.66 -14.26
C ASP A 49 -15.24 4.42 -13.18
N ASN A 50 -14.93 3.76 -12.06
CA ASN A 50 -14.29 4.40 -10.92
C ASN A 50 -12.77 4.33 -11.04
N GLU A 51 -12.12 5.47 -11.22
CA GLU A 51 -10.67 5.55 -11.15
C GLU A 51 -10.17 5.25 -9.74
N PHE A 52 -8.98 4.64 -9.66
CA PHE A 52 -8.25 4.52 -8.40
C PHE A 52 -7.47 5.79 -8.11
N ALA A 53 -7.44 6.17 -6.83
CA ALA A 53 -6.46 7.10 -6.30
C ALA A 53 -5.45 6.26 -5.52
N ASN A 54 -4.17 6.41 -5.83
CA ASN A 54 -3.10 5.58 -5.31
C ASN A 54 -2.01 6.45 -4.70
N ILE A 55 -1.44 6.00 -3.59
CA ILE A 55 -0.23 6.58 -3.00
C ILE A 55 0.72 5.46 -2.58
N VAL A 56 1.99 5.81 -2.44
CA VAL A 56 2.99 4.99 -1.75
C VAL A 56 3.48 5.75 -0.54
N VAL A 57 3.68 5.06 0.57
CA VAL A 57 4.13 5.65 1.83
C VAL A 57 5.17 4.74 2.48
N ALA A 58 6.17 5.34 3.10
CA ALA A 58 7.23 4.61 3.81
C ALA A 58 7.17 4.92 5.30
N TYR A 59 7.34 3.87 6.12
CA TYR A 59 7.33 3.97 7.58
C TYR A 59 8.58 3.32 8.17
N HIS A 60 9.09 3.93 9.23
CA HIS A 60 9.99 3.22 10.14
C HIS A 60 9.15 2.45 11.14
N THR A 61 9.41 1.16 11.30
CA THR A 61 8.64 0.29 12.17
C THR A 61 9.53 -0.70 12.90
N THR A 62 9.08 -1.14 14.07
CA THR A 62 9.70 -2.23 14.83
C THR A 62 8.87 -3.51 14.78
N TYR A 63 7.73 -3.49 14.12
CA TYR A 63 6.89 -4.67 13.97
C TYR A 63 7.46 -5.68 12.97
N SER A 64 7.11 -6.95 13.15
CA SER A 64 7.42 -7.99 12.18
C SER A 64 6.54 -7.86 10.93
N LEU A 65 6.95 -8.52 9.84
CA LEU A 65 6.15 -8.52 8.60
C LEU A 65 4.78 -9.14 8.83
N GLU A 66 4.69 -10.20 9.62
CA GLU A 66 3.42 -10.86 9.95
C GLU A 66 2.50 -9.92 10.71
N ASP A 67 3.03 -9.17 11.68
CA ASP A 67 2.26 -8.19 12.43
C ASP A 67 1.78 -7.05 11.53
N LEU A 68 2.63 -6.58 10.63
CA LEU A 68 2.26 -5.53 9.67
C LEU A 68 1.13 -5.98 8.75
N LEU A 69 1.18 -7.22 8.30
CA LEU A 69 0.12 -7.78 7.46
C LEU A 69 -1.21 -7.81 8.23
N LEU A 70 -1.19 -8.23 9.49
CA LEU A 70 -2.40 -8.24 10.33
C LEU A 70 -2.92 -6.83 10.58
N ILE A 71 -2.03 -5.87 10.84
CA ILE A 71 -2.41 -4.46 11.05
C ILE A 71 -3.11 -3.91 9.82
N THR A 72 -2.54 -4.11 8.63
CA THR A 72 -3.14 -3.59 7.40
C THR A 72 -4.47 -4.24 7.08
N GLN A 73 -4.60 -5.55 7.31
CA GLN A 73 -5.87 -6.26 7.11
C GLN A 73 -6.95 -5.74 8.07
N LYS A 74 -6.58 -5.45 9.30
CA LYS A 74 -7.52 -4.90 10.28
C LYS A 74 -7.97 -3.49 9.90
N ILE A 75 -7.06 -2.65 9.41
CA ILE A 75 -7.40 -1.32 8.91
C ILE A 75 -8.39 -1.44 7.75
N GLU A 76 -8.13 -2.33 6.80
CA GLU A 76 -9.02 -2.55 5.68
C GLU A 76 -10.43 -2.94 6.15
N GLN A 77 -10.52 -3.83 7.13
CA GLN A 77 -11.81 -4.25 7.69
C GLN A 77 -12.53 -3.10 8.39
N GLU A 78 -11.82 -2.32 9.20
CA GLU A 78 -12.39 -1.17 9.92
C GLU A 78 -12.87 -0.08 8.96
N MET A 79 -12.24 0.06 7.80
CA MET A 79 -12.66 1.02 6.78
C MET A 79 -13.78 0.49 5.87
N GLY A 80 -14.27 -0.72 6.14
CA GLY A 80 -15.43 -1.27 5.45
C GLY A 80 -15.12 -2.15 4.24
N ARG A 81 -13.86 -2.54 4.04
CA ARG A 81 -13.55 -3.48 2.97
C ARG A 81 -14.01 -4.88 3.35
N THR A 82 -14.97 -5.41 2.59
CA THR A 82 -15.57 -6.72 2.87
C THR A 82 -15.10 -7.80 1.91
N GLN A 83 -14.38 -7.44 0.84
CA GLN A 83 -14.06 -8.36 -0.23
C GLN A 83 -12.69 -8.06 -0.82
N LYS A 84 -11.86 -9.09 -0.99
CA LYS A 84 -10.56 -9.01 -1.67
C LYS A 84 -10.66 -9.63 -3.06
N SER A 85 -9.58 -9.51 -3.84
CA SER A 85 -9.47 -10.22 -5.12
C SER A 85 -9.54 -11.72 -4.88
N VAL A 86 -10.35 -12.41 -5.68
CA VAL A 86 -10.51 -13.86 -5.60
C VAL A 86 -10.29 -14.43 -6.99
N GLY A 87 -9.34 -15.37 -7.12
CA GLY A 87 -9.05 -16.01 -8.39
C GLY A 87 -8.62 -15.03 -9.48
N GLY A 88 -7.96 -13.93 -9.15
CA GLY A 88 -7.53 -12.91 -10.09
C GLY A 88 -8.62 -11.90 -10.47
N VAL A 89 -9.81 -12.01 -9.89
CA VAL A 89 -10.89 -11.06 -10.13
C VAL A 89 -10.82 -9.94 -9.10
N TYR A 90 -10.79 -8.69 -9.57
CA TYR A 90 -10.74 -7.51 -8.73
C TYR A 90 -12.11 -6.85 -8.65
N TYR A 91 -12.36 -6.18 -7.53
CA TYR A 91 -13.61 -5.49 -7.25
C TYR A 91 -13.34 -4.03 -6.91
N ASP A 92 -14.33 -3.16 -7.11
CA ASP A 92 -14.31 -1.81 -6.55
C ASP A 92 -14.16 -1.90 -5.04
N ARG A 93 -13.34 -1.03 -4.44
CA ARG A 93 -13.02 -1.14 -3.02
C ARG A 93 -12.77 0.22 -2.37
N ILE A 94 -13.19 0.31 -1.10
CA ILE A 94 -12.96 1.52 -0.30
C ILE A 94 -11.47 1.70 -0.05
N ILE A 95 -10.76 0.61 0.26
CA ILE A 95 -9.33 0.69 0.54
C ILE A 95 -8.64 -0.64 0.23
N ASP A 96 -7.40 -0.53 -0.25
CA ASP A 96 -6.50 -1.66 -0.43
C ASP A 96 -5.11 -1.22 0.03
N ILE A 97 -4.51 -1.97 0.94
CA ILE A 97 -3.18 -1.66 1.49
C ILE A 97 -2.28 -2.86 1.23
N ASP A 98 -1.28 -2.66 0.38
CA ASP A 98 -0.32 -3.71 0.03
C ASP A 98 1.04 -3.41 0.65
N LEU A 99 1.68 -4.44 1.24
CA LEU A 99 3.09 -4.36 1.59
C LEU A 99 3.90 -4.53 0.30
N LEU A 100 4.71 -3.54 -0.03
CA LEU A 100 5.45 -3.52 -1.31
C LEU A 100 6.87 -4.03 -1.18
N GLN A 101 7.62 -3.48 -0.25
CA GLN A 101 9.01 -3.83 0.01
C GLN A 101 9.41 -3.39 1.41
N ALA A 102 10.45 -4.02 1.93
CA ALA A 102 11.02 -3.68 3.23
C ALA A 102 12.53 -3.60 3.13
N ILE A 103 13.13 -2.70 3.93
CA ILE A 103 14.57 -2.49 3.97
C ILE A 103 15.03 -2.55 5.42
N HIS A 104 16.10 -3.32 5.68
CA HIS A 104 16.73 -3.40 6.97
C HIS A 104 18.26 -3.33 6.79
N ASN A 105 18.90 -2.43 7.52
CA ASN A 105 20.36 -2.21 7.40
C ASN A 105 20.78 -1.99 5.94
N SER A 106 20.07 -1.13 5.23
CA SER A 106 20.34 -0.77 3.83
C SER A 106 20.19 -1.91 2.83
N SER A 107 19.60 -3.03 3.22
CA SER A 107 19.37 -4.17 2.35
C SER A 107 17.88 -4.49 2.23
N PHE A 108 17.44 -4.82 1.02
CA PHE A 108 16.06 -5.27 0.81
C PHE A 108 15.83 -6.60 1.50
N ILE A 109 14.67 -6.72 2.14
CA ILE A 109 14.24 -7.96 2.76
C ILE A 109 13.49 -8.78 1.70
N THR A 110 13.90 -10.04 1.55
CA THR A 110 13.17 -11.01 0.72
C THR A 110 12.34 -11.88 1.63
N HIS A 111 11.06 -12.02 1.31
CA HIS A 111 10.13 -12.86 2.07
C HIS A 111 9.21 -13.59 1.11
N GLN A 112 8.95 -14.86 1.36
CA GLN A 112 8.02 -15.65 0.55
C GLN A 112 7.28 -16.63 1.44
N SER A 113 5.94 -16.48 1.48
CA SER A 113 5.04 -17.39 2.18
C SER A 113 3.72 -17.47 1.41
N THR A 114 2.77 -18.25 1.92
CA THR A 114 1.45 -18.38 1.31
C THR A 114 0.62 -17.10 1.43
N THR A 115 0.96 -16.21 2.36
CA THR A 115 0.18 -14.99 2.65
C THR A 115 0.88 -13.71 2.25
N LEU A 116 2.22 -13.74 2.05
CA LEU A 116 2.99 -12.53 1.77
C LEU A 116 4.24 -12.85 0.97
N THR A 117 4.49 -12.09 -0.08
CA THR A 117 5.73 -12.12 -0.86
C THR A 117 6.30 -10.72 -0.93
N LEU A 118 7.57 -10.56 -0.57
CA LEU A 118 8.30 -9.28 -0.70
C LEU A 118 9.60 -9.49 -1.49
N PRO A 119 9.95 -8.61 -2.42
CA PRO A 119 9.13 -7.48 -2.91
C PRO A 119 7.83 -7.96 -3.51
N HIS A 120 6.81 -7.10 -3.53
CA HIS A 120 5.49 -7.45 -4.08
C HIS A 120 5.67 -7.96 -5.51
N PRO A 121 5.11 -9.15 -5.85
CA PRO A 121 5.47 -9.85 -7.08
C PRO A 121 5.05 -9.14 -8.37
N ARG A 122 4.04 -8.27 -8.31
CA ARG A 122 3.51 -7.58 -9.49
C ARG A 122 3.76 -6.09 -9.52
N MET A 123 4.50 -5.55 -8.53
CA MET A 123 4.63 -4.09 -8.43
C MET A 123 5.34 -3.48 -9.65
N GLN A 124 6.33 -4.15 -10.22
CA GLN A 124 7.09 -3.63 -11.36
C GLN A 124 6.27 -3.52 -12.64
N GLU A 125 5.15 -4.21 -12.73
CA GLU A 125 4.24 -4.15 -13.85
C GLU A 125 3.19 -3.04 -13.71
N ARG A 126 3.21 -2.31 -12.60
CA ARG A 126 2.15 -1.37 -12.22
C ARG A 126 2.68 0.05 -12.08
N ASP A 127 2.37 0.91 -13.04
CA ASP A 127 2.77 2.33 -12.97
C ASP A 127 2.19 3.01 -11.73
N PHE A 128 0.98 2.64 -11.33
CA PHE A 128 0.33 3.21 -10.14
C PHE A 128 1.02 2.83 -8.83
N VAL A 129 1.98 1.91 -8.88
CA VAL A 129 2.88 1.58 -7.78
C VAL A 129 4.26 2.18 -8.03
N MET A 130 4.85 1.92 -9.19
CA MET A 130 6.25 2.27 -9.46
C MET A 130 6.50 3.77 -9.54
N ILE A 131 5.58 4.54 -10.11
CA ILE A 131 5.74 5.99 -10.21
C ILE A 131 5.70 6.64 -8.83
N PRO A 132 4.67 6.40 -7.99
CA PRO A 132 4.68 6.93 -6.62
C PRO A 132 5.80 6.35 -5.75
N LEU A 133 6.19 5.08 -5.95
CA LEU A 133 7.30 4.47 -5.21
C LEU A 133 8.60 5.24 -5.47
N LYS A 134 8.89 5.54 -6.73
CA LYS A 134 10.09 6.29 -7.09
C LYS A 134 10.09 7.68 -6.46
N GLU A 135 8.94 8.33 -6.41
CA GLU A 135 8.80 9.63 -5.74
C GLU A 135 9.20 9.54 -4.27
N VAL A 136 8.73 8.51 -3.56
CA VAL A 136 9.07 8.29 -2.15
C VAL A 136 10.57 7.99 -1.99
N GLU A 137 11.12 7.15 -2.84
CA GLU A 137 12.54 6.82 -2.80
C GLU A 137 13.41 8.08 -3.04
N ASP A 138 13.02 8.92 -3.99
CA ASP A 138 13.72 10.17 -4.26
C ASP A 138 13.66 11.13 -3.06
N ILE A 139 12.51 11.23 -2.39
CA ILE A 139 12.36 12.03 -1.17
C ILE A 139 13.31 11.53 -0.09
N LEU A 140 13.35 10.23 0.16
CA LEU A 140 14.20 9.64 1.19
C LEU A 140 15.68 9.79 0.86
N ASN A 141 16.07 9.68 -0.40
CA ASN A 141 17.45 9.81 -0.84
C ASN A 141 17.95 11.25 -0.84
N SER A 142 17.06 12.24 -0.81
CA SER A 142 17.42 13.64 -0.78
C SER A 142 17.67 14.20 0.62
N LYS A 143 17.46 13.39 1.64
CA LYS A 143 17.63 13.79 3.05
C LYS A 143 19.03 13.55 3.56
#